data_aa181b325b42d05e061ff329431c6d6b
#
_entry.id   aa181b325b42d05e061ff329431c6d6b
#
_cell.length_a   1.000
_cell.length_b   1.000
_cell.length_c   1.000
_cell.angle_alpha   90.00
_cell.angle_beta   90.00
_cell.angle_gamma   90.00
#
_symmetry.space_group_name_H-M   'P 1'
#
loop_
_entity.id
_entity.type
_entity.pdbx_description
1 polymer ?
#
loop_
_entity_poly.entity_id
_entity_poly.type
_entity_poly.pdbx_seq_one_letter_code
_entity_poly.pdbx_strand_id
1 'polypeptide(L)'
;LKDEGGDENYALYGTQIDSGSVKAYTRFEKVLTQIIDKLEDDPQHVIVGLNKRNPQIFDAYRLNISTSELVLIAENPGNISGWMTDHQGRLRIAHQTDGVNTSVLYRPSEMEAWDTVISTTFKTSFNPLFFDFHDSSVVYATSNIGRDKKALVRFNMATGKEIEEIHKNNDYDIAGAAFSKKRKV
;
A
#
# COMPACT_ATOMS: atom_id res chain seq x y z
N LEU A 1 -11.14 13.23 -1.30
CA LEU A 1 -10.62 13.88 -0.08
C LEU A 1 -10.92 15.38 -0.14
N LYS A 2 -11.24 15.98 0.99
CA LYS A 2 -11.52 17.41 1.13
C LYS A 2 -11.13 17.87 2.53
N ASP A 3 -10.49 19.03 2.64
CA ASP A 3 -10.25 19.75 3.89
C ASP A 3 -11.38 20.75 4.21
N GLU A 4 -11.38 21.32 5.38
CA GLU A 4 -12.28 22.40 5.78
C GLU A 4 -11.49 23.65 6.18
N GLY A 5 -11.72 24.74 5.45
CA GLY A 5 -11.13 26.03 5.78
C GLY A 5 -9.63 26.16 5.51
N GLY A 6 -9.01 25.24 4.78
CA GLY A 6 -7.58 25.27 4.46
C GLY A 6 -6.70 24.75 5.60
N ASP A 7 -7.24 23.92 6.50
CA ASP A 7 -6.53 23.33 7.63
C ASP A 7 -5.67 22.11 7.27
N GLU A 8 -5.74 21.68 5.97
CA GLU A 8 -5.03 20.53 5.41
C GLU A 8 -5.36 19.19 6.09
N ASN A 9 -6.34 19.12 7.00
CA ASN A 9 -6.84 17.88 7.57
C ASN A 9 -7.87 17.24 6.63
N TYR A 10 -7.37 16.57 5.60
CA TYR A 10 -8.21 15.97 4.56
C TYR A 10 -9.05 14.81 5.11
N ALA A 11 -10.36 14.95 5.04
CA ALA A 11 -11.31 13.88 5.32
C ALA A 11 -11.80 13.21 4.04
N LEU A 12 -12.22 11.94 4.15
CA LEU A 12 -12.87 11.21 3.06
C LEU A 12 -14.35 11.54 3.02
N TYR A 13 -14.82 11.93 1.84
CA TYR A 13 -16.23 12.14 1.52
C TYR A 13 -16.65 11.25 0.35
N GLY A 14 -17.87 10.78 0.38
CA GLY A 14 -18.53 10.16 -0.76
C GLY A 14 -19.72 10.97 -1.22
N THR A 15 -19.98 10.96 -2.51
CA THR A 15 -21.15 11.60 -3.12
C THR A 15 -22.02 10.53 -3.78
N GLN A 16 -23.29 10.51 -3.43
CA GLN A 16 -24.27 9.63 -4.08
C GLN A 16 -24.62 10.23 -5.45
N ILE A 17 -24.39 9.47 -6.52
CA ILE A 17 -24.49 9.96 -7.89
C ILE A 17 -25.91 10.43 -8.21
N ASP A 18 -26.93 9.65 -7.82
CA ASP A 18 -28.33 9.93 -8.19
C ASP A 18 -28.94 11.12 -7.44
N SER A 19 -28.57 11.31 -6.16
CA SER A 19 -29.13 12.37 -5.31
C SER A 19 -28.23 13.59 -5.14
N GLY A 20 -26.94 13.46 -5.48
CA GLY A 20 -25.93 14.47 -5.18
C GLY A 20 -25.62 14.62 -3.68
N SER A 21 -26.20 13.78 -2.82
CA SER A 21 -25.98 13.86 -1.36
C SER A 21 -24.53 13.54 -1.03
N VAL A 22 -23.95 14.31 -0.10
CA VAL A 22 -22.56 14.16 0.33
C VAL A 22 -22.53 13.62 1.76
N LYS A 23 -21.76 12.54 1.98
CA LYS A 23 -21.54 11.95 3.30
C LYS A 23 -20.05 12.04 3.65
N ALA A 24 -19.74 12.53 4.86
CA ALA A 24 -18.40 12.49 5.42
C ALA A 24 -18.18 11.15 6.13
N TYR A 25 -17.06 10.47 5.82
CA TYR A 25 -16.70 9.18 6.41
C TYR A 25 -15.64 9.28 7.50
N THR A 26 -14.66 10.16 7.32
CA THR A 26 -13.50 10.26 8.23
C THR A 26 -13.28 11.67 8.74
N ARG A 27 -14.38 12.42 8.94
CA ARG A 27 -14.32 13.77 9.49
C ARG A 27 -14.10 13.70 11.00
N PHE A 28 -12.84 13.68 11.42
CA PHE A 28 -12.41 13.76 12.81
C PHE A 28 -11.56 15.01 13.00
N GLU A 29 -11.63 15.61 14.18
CA GLU A 29 -10.86 16.82 14.49
C GLU A 29 -9.36 16.52 14.44
N LYS A 30 -8.59 17.32 13.68
CA LYS A 30 -7.13 17.22 13.52
C LYS A 30 -6.63 15.85 12.99
N VAL A 31 -7.47 15.15 12.24
CA VAL A 31 -7.11 13.87 11.63
C VAL A 31 -7.03 14.01 10.13
N LEU A 32 -5.89 13.59 9.58
CA LEU A 32 -5.65 13.48 8.16
C LEU A 32 -5.96 12.08 7.66
N THR A 33 -6.66 12.00 6.54
CA THR A 33 -6.98 10.75 5.85
C THR A 33 -6.14 10.59 4.59
N GLN A 34 -5.57 9.42 4.40
CA GLN A 34 -4.95 8.98 3.16
C GLN A 34 -5.73 7.78 2.59
N ILE A 35 -5.88 7.68 1.28
CA ILE A 35 -6.44 6.47 0.66
C ILE A 35 -5.27 5.54 0.38
N ILE A 36 -5.30 4.35 0.99
CA ILE A 36 -4.34 3.27 0.74
C ILE A 36 -4.79 2.47 -0.48
N ASP A 37 -6.04 2.00 -0.49
CA ASP A 37 -6.62 1.27 -1.62
C ASP A 37 -8.12 1.54 -1.72
N LYS A 38 -8.60 1.75 -2.94
CA LYS A 38 -10.03 2.00 -3.23
C LYS A 38 -10.84 0.72 -3.29
N LEU A 39 -10.20 -0.45 -3.34
CA LEU A 39 -10.82 -1.76 -3.46
C LEU A 39 -11.82 -1.81 -4.63
N GLU A 40 -11.34 -1.62 -5.86
CA GLU A 40 -12.21 -1.51 -7.06
C GLU A 40 -13.18 -2.68 -7.24
N ASP A 41 -12.84 -3.88 -6.73
CA ASP A 41 -13.68 -5.08 -6.79
C ASP A 41 -14.56 -5.27 -5.55
N ASP A 42 -14.45 -4.39 -4.54
CA ASP A 42 -15.28 -4.37 -3.34
C ASP A 42 -16.00 -3.01 -3.20
N PRO A 43 -17.26 -2.92 -3.67
CA PRO A 43 -18.00 -1.66 -3.66
C PRO A 43 -18.41 -1.18 -2.26
N GLN A 44 -18.14 -1.97 -1.22
CA GLN A 44 -18.55 -1.65 0.16
C GLN A 44 -17.42 -1.11 1.02
N HIS A 45 -16.16 -1.33 0.64
CA HIS A 45 -15.03 -0.98 1.48
C HIS A 45 -13.98 -0.13 0.76
N VAL A 46 -13.21 0.60 1.58
CA VAL A 46 -12.01 1.34 1.18
C VAL A 46 -10.97 1.15 2.27
N ILE A 47 -9.71 0.98 1.92
CA ILE A 47 -8.61 0.99 2.90
C ILE A 47 -8.06 2.41 3.01
N VAL A 48 -8.05 2.93 4.23
CA VAL A 48 -7.59 4.29 4.54
C VAL A 48 -6.51 4.28 5.60
N GLY A 49 -5.59 5.22 5.50
CA GLY A 49 -4.65 5.56 6.55
C GLY A 49 -5.18 6.75 7.35
N LEU A 50 -5.18 6.66 8.67
CA LEU A 50 -5.57 7.74 9.56
C LEU A 50 -4.51 7.99 10.62
N ASN A 51 -4.16 9.25 10.86
CA ASN A 51 -3.28 9.65 11.95
C ASN A 51 -4.03 9.94 13.26
N LYS A 52 -5.13 9.21 13.48
CA LYS A 52 -6.06 9.43 14.61
C LYS A 52 -5.43 9.18 15.98
N ARG A 53 -4.56 8.17 16.08
CA ARG A 53 -3.88 7.79 17.32
C ARG A 53 -2.70 8.73 17.64
N ASN A 54 -1.97 9.13 16.61
CA ASN A 54 -0.81 10.01 16.71
C ASN A 54 -0.73 10.87 15.43
N PRO A 55 -0.64 12.21 15.52
CA PRO A 55 -0.62 13.10 14.35
C PRO A 55 0.46 12.82 13.32
N GLN A 56 1.55 12.15 13.70
CA GLN A 56 2.68 11.83 12.82
C GLN A 56 2.62 10.42 12.23
N ILE A 57 1.66 9.59 12.65
CA ILE A 57 1.65 8.15 12.35
C ILE A 57 0.30 7.75 11.76
N PHE A 58 0.34 7.09 10.60
CA PHE A 58 -0.85 6.61 9.91
C PHE A 58 -1.04 5.13 10.14
N ASP A 59 -2.07 4.78 10.89
CA ASP A 59 -2.56 3.41 11.03
C ASP A 59 -3.46 3.06 9.85
N ALA A 60 -3.52 1.79 9.46
CA ALA A 60 -4.37 1.33 8.37
C ALA A 60 -5.73 0.85 8.89
N TYR A 61 -6.80 1.34 8.27
CA TYR A 61 -8.19 1.00 8.60
C TYR A 61 -8.94 0.52 7.36
N ARG A 62 -9.86 -0.41 7.57
CA ARG A 62 -10.91 -0.77 6.60
C ARG A 62 -12.16 0.02 6.93
N LEU A 63 -12.60 0.85 6.02
CA LEU A 63 -13.84 1.62 6.14
C LEU A 63 -14.94 0.94 5.32
N ASN A 64 -16.08 0.64 5.95
CA ASN A 64 -17.30 0.27 5.24
C ASN A 64 -18.08 1.52 4.86
N ILE A 65 -18.25 1.79 3.57
CA ILE A 65 -18.90 3.02 3.08
C ILE A 65 -20.42 3.02 3.28
N SER A 66 -21.05 1.85 3.44
CA SER A 66 -22.48 1.75 3.71
C SER A 66 -22.81 2.06 5.18
N THR A 67 -22.13 1.38 6.10
CA THR A 67 -22.34 1.51 7.55
C THR A 67 -21.54 2.63 8.21
N SER A 68 -20.46 3.10 7.58
CA SER A 68 -19.42 3.98 8.15
C SER A 68 -18.60 3.31 9.27
N GLU A 69 -18.66 2.01 9.37
CA GLU A 69 -17.81 1.26 10.30
C GLU A 69 -16.35 1.37 9.90
N LEU A 70 -15.49 1.61 10.88
CA LEU A 70 -14.05 1.79 10.70
C LEU A 70 -13.32 0.76 11.56
N VAL A 71 -12.71 -0.24 10.93
CA VAL A 71 -11.99 -1.33 11.59
C VAL A 71 -10.49 -1.12 11.43
N LEU A 72 -9.74 -1.09 12.54
CA LEU A 72 -8.27 -1.06 12.51
C LEU A 72 -7.75 -2.40 12.00
N ILE A 73 -6.96 -2.39 10.93
CA ILE A 73 -6.38 -3.60 10.31
C ILE A 73 -4.87 -3.71 10.49
N ALA A 74 -4.20 -2.58 10.73
CA ALA A 74 -2.80 -2.57 11.14
C ALA A 74 -2.46 -1.28 11.89
N GLU A 75 -1.80 -1.43 13.03
CA GLU A 75 -1.20 -0.33 13.78
C GLU A 75 0.21 -0.05 13.25
N ASN A 76 0.52 1.22 13.05
CA ASN A 76 1.86 1.66 12.67
C ASN A 76 2.69 1.89 13.95
N PRO A 77 3.77 1.13 14.18
CA PRO A 77 4.62 1.33 15.36
C PRO A 77 5.42 2.65 15.35
N GLY A 78 5.33 3.44 14.28
CA GLY A 78 5.99 4.75 14.16
C GLY A 78 7.00 4.84 13.03
N ASN A 79 7.28 3.74 12.35
CA ASN A 79 8.30 3.66 11.31
C ASN A 79 7.80 3.05 9.98
N ILE A 80 6.50 2.81 9.85
CA ILE A 80 5.90 2.38 8.58
C ILE A 80 5.61 3.63 7.75
N SER A 81 6.23 3.70 6.58
CA SER A 81 6.10 4.79 5.62
C SER A 81 5.03 4.54 4.55
N GLY A 82 4.57 3.29 4.38
CA GLY A 82 3.56 2.94 3.40
C GLY A 82 3.00 1.54 3.59
N TRP A 83 1.81 1.33 3.03
CA TRP A 83 1.06 0.10 3.07
C TRP A 83 0.66 -0.35 1.66
N MET A 84 0.58 -1.65 1.43
CA MET A 84 0.12 -2.21 0.17
C MET A 84 -0.78 -3.42 0.37
N THR A 85 -1.89 -3.44 -0.35
CA THR A 85 -2.87 -4.54 -0.39
C THR A 85 -2.59 -5.49 -1.54
N ASP A 86 -3.08 -6.71 -1.42
CA ASP A 86 -3.17 -7.64 -2.56
C ASP A 86 -4.45 -7.38 -3.39
N HIS A 87 -4.64 -8.14 -4.46
CA HIS A 87 -5.81 -8.00 -5.34
C HIS A 87 -7.15 -8.32 -4.68
N GLN A 88 -7.16 -8.95 -3.49
CA GLN A 88 -8.35 -9.18 -2.67
C GLN A 88 -8.55 -8.09 -1.60
N GLY A 89 -7.75 -7.02 -1.64
CA GLY A 89 -7.85 -5.93 -0.68
C GLY A 89 -7.35 -6.28 0.73
N ARG A 90 -6.56 -7.35 0.87
CA ARG A 90 -5.92 -7.70 2.15
C ARG A 90 -4.61 -6.94 2.28
N LEU A 91 -4.36 -6.34 3.44
CA LEU A 91 -3.14 -5.60 3.73
C LEU A 91 -1.98 -6.58 3.96
N ARG A 92 -1.08 -6.69 3.00
CA ARG A 92 -0.06 -7.76 2.96
C ARG A 92 1.38 -7.27 3.00
N ILE A 93 1.66 -6.04 2.60
CA ILE A 93 3.00 -5.46 2.59
C ILE A 93 3.00 -4.14 3.36
N ALA A 94 4.07 -3.92 4.12
CA ALA A 94 4.39 -2.66 4.75
C ALA A 94 5.81 -2.22 4.39
N HIS A 95 5.98 -0.93 4.11
CA HIS A 95 7.28 -0.30 3.92
C HIS A 95 7.71 0.32 5.23
N GLN A 96 8.86 -0.07 5.73
CA GLN A 96 9.44 0.43 6.97
C GLN A 96 10.71 1.21 6.69
N THR A 97 10.96 2.26 7.45
CA THR A 97 12.23 3.01 7.37
C THR A 97 12.74 3.38 8.76
N ASP A 98 14.05 3.40 8.91
CA ASP A 98 14.75 3.96 10.07
C ASP A 98 15.32 5.38 9.78
N GLY A 99 14.97 5.97 8.63
CA GLY A 99 15.47 7.23 8.13
C GLY A 99 16.68 7.11 7.20
N VAL A 100 17.36 5.98 7.19
CA VAL A 100 18.53 5.68 6.33
C VAL A 100 18.28 4.45 5.47
N ASN A 101 17.81 3.39 6.08
CA ASN A 101 17.52 2.11 5.43
C ASN A 101 16.02 1.95 5.23
N THR A 102 15.66 1.14 4.25
CA THR A 102 14.27 0.78 3.99
C THR A 102 14.13 -0.74 4.10
N SER A 103 13.08 -1.20 4.74
CA SER A 103 12.72 -2.60 4.81
C SER A 103 11.32 -2.82 4.23
N VAL A 104 11.13 -3.96 3.59
CA VAL A 104 9.83 -4.43 3.14
C VAL A 104 9.41 -5.59 4.03
N LEU A 105 8.29 -5.39 4.71
CA LEU A 105 7.65 -6.37 5.56
C LEU A 105 6.51 -7.03 4.79
N TYR A 106 6.30 -8.31 5.07
CA TYR A 106 5.25 -9.09 4.45
C TYR A 106 4.56 -9.98 5.48
N ARG A 107 3.28 -10.24 5.29
CA ARG A 107 2.53 -11.26 6.02
C ARG A 107 1.64 -12.06 5.07
N PRO A 108 1.55 -13.39 5.22
CA PRO A 108 0.73 -14.25 4.35
C PRO A 108 -0.77 -13.99 4.47
N SER A 109 -1.23 -13.45 5.61
CA SER A 109 -2.62 -13.04 5.83
C SER A 109 -2.70 -11.88 6.85
N GLU A 110 -3.87 -11.24 6.96
CA GLU A 110 -4.08 -10.17 7.96
C GLU A 110 -4.08 -10.68 9.41
N MET A 111 -4.13 -12.00 9.62
CA MET A 111 -4.11 -12.64 10.94
C MET A 111 -2.70 -12.99 11.40
N GLU A 112 -1.71 -12.87 10.53
CA GLU A 112 -0.32 -13.26 10.82
C GLU A 112 0.55 -12.04 11.12
N ALA A 113 1.66 -12.28 11.83
CA ALA A 113 2.65 -11.27 12.15
C ALA A 113 3.39 -10.80 10.89
N TRP A 114 3.98 -9.62 10.98
CA TRP A 114 4.84 -9.06 9.95
C TRP A 114 6.25 -9.64 10.03
N ASP A 115 6.74 -10.18 8.93
CA ASP A 115 8.13 -10.62 8.77
C ASP A 115 8.89 -9.66 7.86
N THR A 116 10.12 -9.32 8.22
CA THR A 116 11.01 -8.54 7.35
C THR A 116 11.56 -9.45 6.25
N VAL A 117 11.19 -9.17 5.01
CA VAL A 117 11.61 -9.97 3.83
C VAL A 117 12.89 -9.43 3.22
N ILE A 118 12.99 -8.12 3.10
CA ILE A 118 14.13 -7.43 2.51
C ILE A 118 14.45 -6.19 3.32
N SER A 119 15.75 -5.93 3.51
CA SER A 119 16.26 -4.64 3.96
C SER A 119 17.27 -4.12 2.95
N THR A 120 17.13 -2.86 2.59
CA THR A 120 17.97 -2.18 1.61
C THR A 120 18.63 -0.96 2.24
N THR A 121 19.80 -0.60 1.73
CA THR A 121 20.52 0.63 2.08
C THR A 121 20.30 1.69 1.00
N PHE A 122 20.89 2.86 1.16
CA PHE A 122 20.82 3.90 0.13
C PHE A 122 21.39 3.49 -1.26
N LYS A 123 22.19 2.41 -1.33
CA LYS A 123 22.79 1.91 -2.59
C LYS A 123 21.90 0.90 -3.31
N THR A 124 21.00 0.26 -2.59
CA THR A 124 20.13 -0.77 -3.13
C THR A 124 18.67 -0.40 -2.89
N SER A 125 17.82 -0.77 -3.81
CA SER A 125 16.38 -0.54 -3.70
C SER A 125 15.61 -1.78 -4.12
N PHE A 126 14.52 -2.00 -3.42
CA PHE A 126 13.51 -2.98 -3.76
C PHE A 126 12.14 -2.32 -3.51
N ASN A 127 11.33 -2.20 -4.56
CA ASN A 127 10.03 -1.55 -4.47
C ASN A 127 8.95 -2.46 -5.08
N PRO A 128 8.14 -3.15 -4.26
CA PRO A 128 6.95 -3.88 -4.71
C PRO A 128 5.99 -2.93 -5.42
N LEU A 129 5.44 -3.35 -6.56
CA LEU A 129 4.51 -2.55 -7.37
C LEU A 129 3.08 -3.08 -7.27
N PHE A 130 2.91 -4.40 -7.41
CA PHE A 130 1.64 -5.11 -7.31
C PHE A 130 1.87 -6.61 -7.15
N PHE A 131 0.86 -7.29 -6.61
CA PHE A 131 0.87 -8.74 -6.49
C PHE A 131 0.62 -9.43 -7.84
N ASP A 132 1.13 -10.64 -7.98
CA ASP A 132 0.78 -11.53 -9.09
C ASP A 132 -0.68 -11.96 -8.97
N PHE A 133 -1.38 -12.11 -10.11
CA PHE A 133 -2.80 -12.50 -10.13
C PHE A 133 -3.04 -13.99 -9.83
N HIS A 134 -2.02 -14.82 -10.01
CA HIS A 134 -2.11 -16.29 -9.91
C HIS A 134 -1.43 -16.83 -8.66
N ASP A 135 -0.44 -16.10 -8.13
CA ASP A 135 0.30 -16.48 -6.91
C ASP A 135 0.34 -15.30 -5.93
N SER A 136 -0.46 -15.37 -4.89
CA SER A 136 -0.56 -14.31 -3.86
C SER A 136 0.67 -14.20 -2.95
N SER A 137 1.69 -15.00 -3.12
CA SER A 137 3.00 -14.84 -2.47
C SER A 137 4.02 -14.12 -3.35
N VAL A 138 3.70 -13.88 -4.62
CA VAL A 138 4.57 -13.25 -5.60
C VAL A 138 4.16 -11.81 -5.85
N VAL A 139 5.15 -10.94 -6.00
CA VAL A 139 4.96 -9.56 -6.43
C VAL A 139 5.80 -9.26 -7.68
N TYR A 140 5.34 -8.30 -8.47
CA TYR A 140 6.18 -7.58 -9.42
C TYR A 140 6.81 -6.40 -8.69
N ALA A 141 8.11 -6.23 -8.85
CA ALA A 141 8.86 -5.20 -8.16
C ALA A 141 9.92 -4.57 -9.07
N THR A 142 10.33 -3.35 -8.77
CA THR A 142 11.60 -2.82 -9.29
C THR A 142 12.70 -3.08 -8.29
N SER A 143 13.84 -3.58 -8.76
CA SER A 143 14.97 -3.94 -7.90
C SER A 143 16.31 -3.73 -8.59
N ASN A 144 17.29 -3.20 -7.86
CA ASN A 144 18.70 -3.22 -8.29
C ASN A 144 19.57 -4.12 -7.39
N ILE A 145 18.97 -5.05 -6.65
CA ILE A 145 19.72 -6.01 -5.82
C ILE A 145 20.56 -6.89 -6.75
N GLY A 146 21.89 -6.89 -6.55
CA GLY A 146 22.82 -7.64 -7.36
C GLY A 146 23.10 -7.07 -8.77
N ARG A 147 22.64 -5.85 -9.07
CA ARG A 147 22.83 -5.19 -10.37
C ARG A 147 22.97 -3.67 -10.24
N ASP A 148 23.49 -3.02 -11.29
CA ASP A 148 23.66 -1.56 -11.32
C ASP A 148 22.32 -0.83 -11.51
N LYS A 149 21.57 -1.22 -12.52
CA LYS A 149 20.29 -0.60 -12.86
C LYS A 149 19.11 -1.37 -12.29
N LYS A 150 18.02 -0.65 -11.95
CA LYS A 150 16.76 -1.29 -11.54
C LYS A 150 16.16 -2.06 -12.70
N ALA A 151 15.81 -3.31 -12.46
CA ALA A 151 15.04 -4.16 -13.36
C ALA A 151 13.63 -4.36 -12.83
N LEU A 152 12.70 -4.69 -13.70
CA LEU A 152 11.40 -5.26 -13.34
C LEU A 152 11.60 -6.75 -13.09
N VAL A 153 11.22 -7.20 -11.91
CA VAL A 153 11.41 -8.58 -11.46
C VAL A 153 10.13 -9.18 -10.89
N ARG A 154 10.01 -10.50 -10.94
CA ARG A 154 9.08 -11.26 -10.09
C ARG A 154 9.80 -11.73 -8.86
N PHE A 155 9.19 -11.54 -7.71
CA PHE A 155 9.81 -11.81 -6.41
C PHE A 155 8.83 -12.53 -5.49
N ASN A 156 9.28 -13.63 -4.88
CA ASN A 156 8.48 -14.38 -3.93
C ASN A 156 8.69 -13.81 -2.52
N MET A 157 7.64 -13.22 -1.96
CA MET A 157 7.66 -12.57 -0.66
C MET A 157 7.77 -13.55 0.49
N ALA A 158 7.24 -14.78 0.34
CA ALA A 158 7.31 -15.80 1.38
C ALA A 158 8.71 -16.42 1.53
N THR A 159 9.48 -16.48 0.43
CA THR A 159 10.85 -17.04 0.44
C THR A 159 11.94 -15.97 0.46
N GLY A 160 11.60 -14.71 0.21
CA GLY A 160 12.55 -13.60 0.10
C GLY A 160 13.47 -13.73 -1.11
N LYS A 161 13.01 -14.31 -2.22
CA LYS A 161 13.86 -14.59 -3.39
C LYS A 161 13.26 -14.02 -4.68
N GLU A 162 14.14 -13.44 -5.49
CA GLU A 162 13.84 -13.14 -6.89
C GLU A 162 13.63 -14.44 -7.66
N ILE A 163 12.56 -14.53 -8.43
CA ILE A 163 12.19 -15.69 -9.24
C ILE A 163 12.66 -15.50 -10.69
N GLU A 164 12.47 -14.28 -11.20
CA GLU A 164 12.62 -13.99 -12.62
C GLU A 164 12.91 -12.51 -12.86
N GLU A 165 13.85 -12.20 -13.77
CA GLU A 165 14.03 -10.87 -14.33
C GLU A 165 13.12 -10.74 -15.56
N ILE A 166 12.10 -9.88 -15.47
CA ILE A 166 11.12 -9.68 -16.55
C ILE A 166 11.66 -8.75 -17.61
N HIS A 167 12.26 -7.64 -17.15
CA HIS A 167 12.78 -6.62 -18.04
C HIS A 167 13.87 -5.80 -17.37
N LYS A 168 14.92 -5.51 -18.12
CA LYS A 168 15.98 -4.56 -17.73
C LYS A 168 16.38 -3.67 -18.89
N ASN A 169 16.97 -2.55 -18.56
CA ASN A 169 17.70 -1.70 -19.48
C ASN A 169 19.13 -1.51 -18.95
N ASN A 170 20.13 -1.53 -19.84
CA ASN A 170 21.53 -1.43 -19.42
C ASN A 170 21.95 0.01 -19.11
N ASP A 171 21.24 1.00 -19.66
CA ASP A 171 21.59 2.42 -19.56
C ASP A 171 20.73 3.16 -18.52
N TYR A 172 19.49 2.70 -18.27
CA TYR A 172 18.51 3.39 -17.44
C TYR A 172 17.82 2.46 -16.44
N ASP A 173 17.43 3.03 -15.29
CA ASP A 173 16.57 2.35 -14.31
C ASP A 173 15.16 2.15 -14.86
N ILE A 174 14.59 0.98 -14.62
CA ILE A 174 13.16 0.75 -14.78
C ILE A 174 12.43 1.46 -13.64
N ALA A 175 11.61 2.45 -13.96
CA ALA A 175 10.92 3.28 -12.98
C ALA A 175 9.70 2.58 -12.35
N GLY A 176 9.03 1.69 -13.11
CA GLY A 176 7.84 0.98 -12.65
C GLY A 176 7.18 0.18 -13.76
N ALA A 177 6.06 -0.42 -13.42
CA ALA A 177 5.19 -1.14 -14.35
C ALA A 177 3.73 -0.88 -13.97
N ALA A 178 2.83 -1.07 -14.90
CA ALA A 178 1.39 -1.05 -14.67
C ALA A 178 0.80 -2.40 -15.07
N PHE A 179 -0.30 -2.75 -14.45
CA PHE A 179 -1.03 -3.99 -14.73
C PHE A 179 -2.45 -3.70 -15.19
N SER A 180 -3.06 -4.69 -15.83
CA SER A 180 -4.47 -4.66 -16.22
C SER A 180 -5.26 -5.65 -15.39
N LYS A 181 -6.06 -5.20 -14.43
CA LYS A 181 -6.98 -6.05 -13.66
C LYS A 181 -7.92 -6.87 -14.57
N LYS A 182 -8.43 -6.23 -15.63
CA LYS A 182 -9.34 -6.91 -16.59
C LYS A 182 -8.68 -8.06 -17.32
N ARG A 183 -7.41 -7.92 -17.68
CA ARG A 183 -6.66 -8.97 -18.41
C ARG A 183 -5.87 -9.88 -17.47
N LYS A 184 -5.72 -9.50 -16.22
CA LYS A 184 -4.88 -10.17 -15.21
C LYS A 184 -3.40 -10.30 -15.63
N VAL A 185 -2.88 -9.24 -16.26
CA VAL A 185 -1.50 -9.14 -16.77
C VAL A 185 -0.95 -7.74 -16.50
#